data_fc12e668676f7487d636d988b5facb70
#
_entry.id   fc12e668676f7487d636d988b5facb70
#
_cell.length_a   1.000
_cell.length_b   1.000
_cell.length_c   1.000
_cell.angle_alpha   90.00
_cell.angle_beta   90.00
_cell.angle_gamma   90.00
#
_symmetry.space_group_name_H-M   'P 1'
#
loop_
_entity.id
_entity.type
_entity.pdbx_description
1 polymer ?
#
loop_
_entity_poly.entity_id
_entity_poly.type
_entity_poly.pdbx_seq_one_letter_code
_entity_poly.pdbx_strand_id
1 'polypeptide(L)'
;MNADVIIIGGGAAGAMAGVYCGEWGKKTIIFEPNGKIGKKLMITGKGRCNVTNNCTDDELIRNIPRNPRFLYSAFSQYSTADVMNFFEQSGVPLKTERGNRVFPVSDKAADIVSALERKLKK
;
A
#
# COMPACT_ATOMS: atom_id res chain seq x y z
N MET A 1 -27.67 2.08 8.17
CA MET A 1 -26.30 2.54 7.92
C MET A 1 -26.11 2.73 6.43
N ASN A 2 -25.68 3.91 6.02
CA ASN A 2 -25.46 4.23 4.59
C ASN A 2 -23.98 4.43 4.33
N ALA A 3 -23.52 3.99 3.19
CA ALA A 3 -22.15 4.20 2.73
C ALA A 3 -22.14 4.50 1.23
N ASP A 4 -21.19 5.31 0.81
CA ASP A 4 -20.95 5.57 -0.62
C ASP A 4 -20.15 4.43 -1.24
N VAL A 5 -19.22 3.84 -0.46
CA VAL A 5 -18.32 2.79 -0.93
C VAL A 5 -18.22 1.70 0.13
N ILE A 6 -18.29 0.47 -0.31
CA ILE A 6 -18.05 -0.71 0.55
C ILE A 6 -16.83 -1.44 -0.03
N ILE A 7 -15.87 -1.71 0.84
CA ILE A 7 -14.63 -2.43 0.48
C ILE A 7 -14.61 -3.76 1.19
N ILE A 8 -14.41 -4.82 0.45
CA ILE A 8 -14.31 -6.17 1.00
C ILE A 8 -12.83 -6.53 1.14
N GLY A 9 -12.39 -6.61 2.37
CA GLY A 9 -11.00 -6.94 2.70
C GLY A 9 -10.16 -5.71 3.04
N GLY A 10 -9.53 -5.76 4.22
CA GLY A 10 -8.65 -4.71 4.73
C GLY A 10 -7.16 -5.02 4.57
N GLY A 11 -6.77 -5.69 3.48
CA GLY A 11 -5.37 -5.86 3.12
C GLY A 11 -4.78 -4.59 2.52
N ALA A 12 -3.62 -4.70 1.88
CA ALA A 12 -2.93 -3.55 1.29
C ALA A 12 -3.82 -2.79 0.31
N ALA A 13 -4.44 -3.50 -0.63
CA ALA A 13 -5.27 -2.88 -1.67
C ALA A 13 -6.52 -2.22 -1.07
N GLY A 14 -7.23 -2.93 -0.20
CA GLY A 14 -8.45 -2.41 0.42
C GLY A 14 -8.18 -1.22 1.32
N ALA A 15 -7.11 -1.25 2.08
CA ALA A 15 -6.72 -0.14 2.94
C ALA A 15 -6.38 1.12 2.13
N MET A 16 -5.60 0.97 1.06
CA MET A 16 -5.27 2.11 0.18
C MET A 16 -6.51 2.66 -0.49
N ALA A 17 -7.39 1.80 -0.99
CA ALA A 17 -8.67 2.24 -1.58
C ALA A 17 -9.48 3.04 -0.56
N GLY A 18 -9.54 2.59 0.69
CA GLY A 18 -10.24 3.28 1.76
C GLY A 18 -9.67 4.64 2.05
N VAL A 19 -8.34 4.76 2.08
CA VAL A 19 -7.66 6.05 2.30
C VAL A 19 -8.07 7.06 1.23
N TYR A 20 -8.00 6.67 -0.03
CA TYR A 20 -8.32 7.58 -1.14
C TYR A 20 -9.81 7.90 -1.21
N CYS A 21 -10.69 6.95 -0.97
CA CYS A 21 -12.12 7.23 -0.87
C CYS A 21 -12.41 8.27 0.20
N GLY A 22 -11.75 8.14 1.36
CA GLY A 22 -11.89 9.10 2.44
C GLY A 22 -11.39 10.49 2.06
N GLU A 23 -10.27 10.57 1.36
CA GLU A 23 -9.74 11.85 0.87
C GLU A 23 -10.70 12.53 -0.10
N TRP A 24 -11.47 11.76 -0.85
CA TRP A 24 -12.48 12.29 -1.76
C TRP A 24 -13.82 12.55 -1.07
N GLY A 25 -13.86 12.51 0.25
CA GLY A 25 -15.07 12.80 1.02
C GLY A 25 -16.14 11.73 0.96
N LYS A 26 -15.78 10.52 0.57
CA LYS A 26 -16.74 9.41 0.48
C LYS A 26 -16.83 8.66 1.80
N LYS A 27 -18.06 8.40 2.22
CA LYS A 27 -18.30 7.58 3.40
C LYS A 27 -18.03 6.12 3.03
N THR A 28 -17.00 5.54 3.63
CA THR A 28 -16.47 4.25 3.23
C THR A 28 -16.52 3.27 4.40
N ILE A 29 -16.92 2.03 4.11
CA ILE A 29 -16.91 0.94 5.08
C ILE A 29 -16.01 -0.16 4.54
N ILE A 30 -15.08 -0.64 5.38
CA ILE A 30 -14.21 -1.77 5.05
C ILE A 30 -14.65 -2.96 5.90
N PHE A 31 -14.99 -4.07 5.23
CA PHE A 31 -15.28 -5.33 5.91
C PHE A 31 -14.03 -6.18 5.95
N GLU A 32 -13.51 -6.42 7.15
CA GLU A 32 -12.30 -7.21 7.38
C GLU A 32 -12.59 -8.26 8.45
N PRO A 33 -12.48 -9.58 8.13
CA PRO A 33 -12.79 -10.63 9.09
C PRO A 33 -11.77 -10.76 10.24
N ASN A 34 -10.54 -10.28 10.04
CA ASN A 34 -9.53 -10.29 11.09
C ASN A 34 -9.69 -9.07 11.99
N GLY A 35 -9.18 -9.12 13.20
CA GLY A 35 -9.30 -8.02 14.15
C GLY A 35 -8.58 -6.75 13.77
N LYS A 36 -7.68 -6.82 12.77
CA LYS A 36 -6.90 -5.68 12.28
C LYS A 36 -6.76 -5.72 10.77
N ILE A 37 -6.61 -4.55 10.16
CA ILE A 37 -6.22 -4.46 8.75
C ILE A 37 -4.75 -4.86 8.58
N GLY A 38 -4.37 -5.22 7.35
CA GLY A 38 -2.96 -5.40 7.01
C GLY A 38 -2.32 -6.67 7.56
N LYS A 39 -3.08 -7.70 7.84
CA LYS A 39 -2.54 -8.94 8.39
C LYS A 39 -1.40 -9.52 7.54
N LYS A 40 -1.60 -9.56 6.22
CA LYS A 40 -0.57 -10.08 5.32
C LYS A 40 0.63 -9.15 5.24
N LEU A 41 0.43 -7.84 5.32
CA LEU A 41 1.53 -6.88 5.33
C LEU A 41 2.50 -7.12 6.49
N MET A 42 1.97 -7.54 7.63
CA MET A 42 2.79 -7.79 8.83
C MET A 42 3.81 -8.91 8.64
N ILE A 43 3.56 -9.84 7.73
CA ILE A 43 4.44 -11.00 7.49
C ILE A 43 5.28 -10.88 6.23
N THR A 44 5.02 -9.88 5.38
CA THR A 44 5.82 -9.68 4.17
C THR A 44 7.22 -9.20 4.51
N GLY A 45 8.19 -9.47 3.64
CA GLY A 45 9.57 -9.05 3.84
C GLY A 45 10.15 -9.53 5.16
N LYS A 46 9.74 -10.69 5.63
CA LYS A 46 10.18 -11.27 6.91
C LYS A 46 9.87 -10.36 8.10
N GLY A 47 8.68 -9.77 8.11
CA GLY A 47 8.24 -8.87 9.19
C GLY A 47 8.66 -7.42 9.02
N ARG A 48 9.37 -7.11 7.93
CA ARG A 48 9.84 -5.74 7.65
C ARG A 48 8.93 -4.97 6.70
N CYS A 49 8.08 -5.65 5.96
CA CYS A 49 7.25 -5.17 4.86
C CYS A 49 8.07 -4.61 3.69
N ASN A 50 8.26 -5.42 2.66
CA ASN A 50 8.81 -4.91 1.40
C ASN A 50 7.70 -4.11 0.70
N VAL A 51 7.75 -2.79 0.86
CA VAL A 51 6.67 -1.89 0.45
C VAL A 51 6.51 -1.85 -1.06
N THR A 52 7.62 -1.69 -1.76
CA THR A 52 7.66 -1.58 -3.21
C THR A 52 9.09 -1.81 -3.71
N ASN A 53 9.32 -1.54 -4.97
CA ASN A 53 10.66 -1.57 -5.56
C ASN A 53 10.96 -0.19 -6.14
N ASN A 54 12.14 0.34 -5.84
CA ASN A 54 12.56 1.66 -6.33
C ASN A 54 13.11 1.54 -7.74
N CYS A 55 12.24 1.25 -8.70
CA CYS A 55 12.57 1.07 -10.11
C CYS A 55 11.63 1.89 -10.98
N THR A 56 11.95 1.99 -12.26
CA THR A 56 11.08 2.65 -13.23
C THR A 56 9.86 1.77 -13.53
N ASP A 57 8.81 2.38 -14.11
CA ASP A 57 7.63 1.63 -14.53
C ASP A 57 7.99 0.56 -15.56
N ASP A 58 8.91 0.87 -16.49
CA ASP A 58 9.37 -0.09 -17.49
C ASP A 58 10.06 -1.30 -16.85
N GLU A 59 10.93 -1.06 -15.87
CA GLU A 59 11.59 -2.15 -15.15
C GLU A 59 10.58 -3.00 -14.38
N LEU A 60 9.60 -2.35 -13.75
CA LEU A 60 8.55 -3.04 -13.01
C LEU A 60 7.75 -3.95 -13.93
N ILE A 61 7.32 -3.43 -15.08
CA ILE A 61 6.57 -4.19 -16.08
C ILE A 61 7.36 -5.39 -16.58
N ARG A 62 8.65 -5.19 -16.88
CA ARG A 62 9.50 -6.29 -17.37
C ARG A 62 9.67 -7.44 -16.38
N ASN A 63 9.51 -7.17 -15.10
CA ASN A 63 9.67 -8.17 -14.06
C ASN A 63 8.37 -8.89 -13.69
N ILE A 64 7.26 -8.59 -14.37
CA ILE A 64 6.00 -9.28 -14.17
C ILE A 64 5.92 -10.43 -15.19
N PRO A 65 5.89 -11.69 -14.73
CA PRO A 65 6.01 -12.84 -15.64
C PRO A 65 4.77 -13.11 -16.49
N ARG A 66 3.57 -12.67 -16.04
CA ARG A 66 2.33 -12.92 -16.77
C ARG A 66 1.50 -11.65 -16.89
N ASN A 67 1.00 -11.40 -18.10
CA ASN A 67 0.08 -10.30 -18.40
C ASN A 67 0.51 -8.94 -17.81
N PRO A 68 1.77 -8.51 -18.01
CA PRO A 68 2.21 -7.23 -17.44
C PRO A 68 1.39 -6.05 -17.96
N ARG A 69 0.86 -6.13 -19.17
CA ARG A 69 0.06 -5.06 -19.76
C ARG A 69 -1.21 -4.76 -18.98
N PHE A 70 -1.73 -5.74 -18.26
CA PHE A 70 -2.92 -5.56 -17.42
C PHE A 70 -2.71 -4.46 -16.37
N LEU A 71 -1.48 -4.31 -15.89
CA LEU A 71 -1.15 -3.33 -14.85
C LEU A 71 -0.57 -2.02 -15.40
N TYR A 72 -0.43 -1.92 -16.71
CA TYR A 72 0.21 -0.75 -17.34
C TYR A 72 -0.49 0.56 -16.93
N SER A 73 -1.81 0.60 -17.06
CA SER A 73 -2.59 1.78 -16.71
C SER A 73 -2.48 2.12 -15.22
N ALA A 74 -2.54 1.11 -14.36
CA ALA A 74 -2.43 1.31 -12.92
C ALA A 74 -1.08 1.94 -12.54
N PHE A 75 0.02 1.43 -13.07
CA PHE A 75 1.34 1.96 -12.78
C PHE A 75 1.57 3.35 -13.36
N SER A 76 0.97 3.66 -14.51
CA SER A 76 1.08 5.00 -15.08
C SER A 76 0.33 6.05 -14.26
N GLN A 77 -0.71 5.65 -13.53
CA GLN A 77 -1.48 6.54 -12.68
C GLN A 77 -0.97 6.59 -11.23
N TYR A 78 -0.35 5.51 -10.78
CA TYR A 78 0.18 5.43 -9.42
C TYR A 78 1.47 4.61 -9.45
N SER A 79 2.59 5.32 -9.49
CA SER A 79 3.92 4.74 -9.67
C SER A 79 4.53 4.24 -8.36
N THR A 80 5.67 3.57 -8.46
CA THR A 80 6.45 3.19 -7.27
C THR A 80 6.87 4.42 -6.47
N ALA A 81 7.22 5.51 -7.16
CA ALA A 81 7.55 6.79 -6.50
C ALA A 81 6.35 7.34 -5.73
N ASP A 82 5.14 7.21 -6.26
CA ASP A 82 3.93 7.66 -5.58
C ASP A 82 3.69 6.87 -4.29
N VAL A 83 3.92 5.55 -4.32
CA VAL A 83 3.80 4.70 -3.14
C VAL A 83 4.81 5.12 -2.07
N MET A 84 6.06 5.32 -2.46
CA MET A 84 7.10 5.75 -1.53
C MET A 84 6.76 7.10 -0.89
N ASN A 85 6.32 8.05 -1.70
CA ASN A 85 5.94 9.37 -1.25
C ASN A 85 4.75 9.31 -0.27
N PHE A 86 3.78 8.46 -0.55
CA PHE A 86 2.62 8.27 0.33
C PHE A 86 3.07 7.90 1.75
N PHE A 87 3.94 6.91 1.89
CA PHE A 87 4.37 6.47 3.21
C PHE A 87 5.30 7.48 3.89
N GLU A 88 6.19 8.11 3.14
CA GLU A 88 7.07 9.13 3.72
C GLU A 88 6.27 10.34 4.22
N GLN A 89 5.28 10.79 3.46
CA GLN A 89 4.39 11.86 3.91
C GLN A 89 3.46 11.42 5.06
N SER A 90 3.25 10.14 5.21
CA SER A 90 2.47 9.59 6.33
C SER A 90 3.31 9.40 7.60
N GLY A 91 4.56 9.83 7.57
CA GLY A 91 5.45 9.75 8.73
C GLY A 91 6.27 8.49 8.84
N VAL A 92 6.37 7.70 7.77
CA VAL A 92 7.18 6.47 7.76
C VAL A 92 8.37 6.66 6.82
N PRO A 93 9.56 6.94 7.35
CA PRO A 93 10.76 7.02 6.53
C PRO A 93 11.06 5.67 5.88
N LEU A 94 11.42 5.71 4.61
CA LEU A 94 11.74 4.51 3.83
C LEU A 94 13.21 4.48 3.46
N LYS A 95 13.72 3.27 3.22
CA LYS A 95 15.08 3.04 2.71
C LYS A 95 15.03 2.07 1.55
N THR A 96 16.01 2.20 0.65
CA THR A 96 16.18 1.28 -0.48
C THR A 96 17.39 0.39 -0.21
N GLU A 97 17.20 -0.91 -0.32
CA GLU A 97 18.25 -1.90 -0.12
C GLU A 97 18.59 -2.59 -1.42
N ARG A 98 19.49 -3.58 -1.34
CA ARG A 98 19.96 -4.35 -2.49
C ARG A 98 18.78 -4.84 -3.34
N GLY A 99 18.94 -4.74 -4.65
CA GLY A 99 17.87 -5.07 -5.59
C GLY A 99 16.76 -4.04 -5.67
N ASN A 100 17.03 -2.83 -5.20
CA ASN A 100 16.08 -1.71 -5.15
C ASN A 100 14.84 -2.00 -4.31
N ARG A 101 14.93 -2.95 -3.37
CA ARG A 101 13.83 -3.27 -2.46
C ARG A 101 13.66 -2.15 -1.43
N VAL A 102 12.42 -1.75 -1.20
CA VAL A 102 12.10 -0.64 -0.29
C VAL A 102 11.47 -1.17 0.99
N PHE A 103 12.03 -0.73 2.11
CA PHE A 103 11.55 -1.10 3.45
C PHE A 103 11.41 0.15 4.32
N PRO A 104 10.61 0.10 5.40
CA PRO A 104 10.67 1.18 6.39
C PRO A 104 12.05 1.19 7.07
N VAL A 105 12.55 2.37 7.38
CA VAL A 105 13.86 2.53 8.06
C VAL A 105 13.87 1.76 9.37
N SER A 106 12.75 1.68 10.06
CA SER A 106 12.60 0.95 11.32
C SER A 106 12.71 -0.57 11.19
N ASP A 107 12.58 -1.10 9.95
CA ASP A 107 12.47 -2.54 9.69
C ASP A 107 11.26 -3.20 10.33
N LYS A 108 10.22 -2.41 10.61
CA LYS A 108 9.00 -2.92 11.26
C LYS A 108 7.79 -2.75 10.34
N ALA A 109 7.22 -3.88 9.90
CA ALA A 109 5.98 -3.88 9.12
C ALA A 109 4.85 -3.15 9.87
N ALA A 110 4.87 -3.20 11.20
CA ALA A 110 3.87 -2.52 12.03
C ALA A 110 3.78 -1.02 11.73
N ASP A 111 4.89 -0.37 11.39
CA ASP A 111 4.89 1.06 11.08
C ASP A 111 4.13 1.36 9.79
N ILE A 112 4.22 0.47 8.81
CA ILE A 112 3.45 0.58 7.56
C ILE A 112 1.96 0.44 7.85
N VAL A 113 1.59 -0.60 8.59
CA VAL A 113 0.18 -0.84 8.95
C VAL A 113 -0.38 0.31 9.79
N SER A 114 0.39 0.80 10.76
CA SER A 114 -0.04 1.92 11.60
C SER A 114 -0.26 3.19 10.78
N ALA A 115 0.56 3.45 9.77
CA ALA A 115 0.36 4.60 8.89
C ALA A 115 -0.97 4.50 8.15
N LEU A 116 -1.30 3.32 7.61
CA LEU A 116 -2.58 3.09 6.95
C LEU A 116 -3.75 3.28 7.91
N GLU A 117 -3.63 2.74 9.12
CA GLU A 117 -4.68 2.89 10.15
C GLU A 117 -4.92 4.36 10.48
N ARG A 118 -3.86 5.13 10.67
CA ARG A 118 -4.00 6.57 10.97
C ARG A 118 -4.71 7.31 9.84
N LYS A 119 -4.38 7.00 8.59
CA LYS A 119 -5.03 7.62 7.44
C LYS A 119 -6.50 7.24 7.33
N LEU A 120 -6.85 6.00 7.66
CA LEU A 120 -8.23 5.54 7.60
C LEU A 120 -9.12 6.16 8.67
N LYS A 121 -8.54 6.57 9.80
CA LYS A 121 -9.30 7.15 10.91
C LYS A 121 -9.66 8.63 10.72
N LYS A 122 -9.16 9.24 9.68
CA LYS A 122 -9.52 10.63 9.37
C LYS A 122 -10.79 10.71 8.47
#